data_15fed9ca0fcb57be66f67f724fb94cde
#
_entry.id   15fed9ca0fcb57be66f67f724fb94cde
#
_cell.length_a   1.000
_cell.length_b   1.000
_cell.length_c   1.000
_cell.angle_alpha   90.00
_cell.angle_beta   90.00
_cell.angle_gamma   90.00
#
_symmetry.space_group_name_H-M   'P 1'
#
loop_
_entity.id
_entity.type
_entity.pdbx_description
1 polymer ?
#
loop_
_entity_poly.entity_id
_entity_poly.type
_entity_poly.pdbx_seq_one_letter_code
_entity_poly.pdbx_strand_id
1 'polypeptide(L)'
;MISPNPAGITLDTSDGRSNGLHMRQDSGSRAVVVCNPVIPGFYPDPSICRVGEDYYLATSSFEYFPGVPIFHSRDLVHWRQLGHALDRRSQLPLDESGTSGGIYAPTLRYHQGRFYMITTNVSHHGSPSGGNFLVHTTDPSGPWSEPIWLDQEGIDPDIFFDHDGTVYVTSSGRSDGRCRIVQSTFTLDLERGVAERNEPVVDLWDGTGGRGPEAPHIYSIDGVYYLMIAEGGTEDGHMVTIARGSSPRGPWDVCPRNPILSNRSLDRPLQATGHGDLVQSPDRSWWMVMLATRPTGYHRVHVLGRETCLAPVRWDTEGWPVVGKHGELPHEATWRLPHRLQRWPEEPARDDFDADQLGHKWNHLYNPIPDAYSLVERPGWLTLHARSESLASGSRPTWLGQRQTAFDQVVTALLDFEPQDEGDEAGLVAWQNHEHHYEIARTVRSGNPVLIVRRQIGSLSAVVSEIEETDPSKPVQLRVSTSKTHYRFAYSHDGDAWAEIASGESRYLSSEVGGLFTGVYFAIYSLSGSKEPPPSRFDWFEAT
;
A
#
# COMPACT_ATOMS: atom_id res chain seq x y z
N MET A 1 21.23 -5.48 -58.38
CA MET A 1 20.96 -4.72 -59.65
C MET A 1 19.51 -4.26 -59.60
N ILE A 2 19.36 -2.95 -59.49
CA ILE A 2 18.36 -2.06 -60.13
C ILE A 2 16.89 -2.18 -59.66
N SER A 3 16.50 -1.20 -58.86
CA SER A 3 15.19 -0.49 -58.87
C SER A 3 14.86 0.09 -60.26
N PRO A 4 13.64 0.58 -60.63
CA PRO A 4 12.94 1.65 -59.92
C PRO A 4 11.37 1.65 -59.98
N ASN A 5 10.78 2.52 -59.15
CA ASN A 5 9.50 3.26 -59.25
C ASN A 5 9.42 4.11 -60.58
N PRO A 6 8.31 4.75 -61.07
CA PRO A 6 7.36 5.54 -60.26
C PRO A 6 5.91 5.75 -60.85
N ALA A 7 5.06 6.39 -59.98
CA ALA A 7 4.11 7.49 -60.25
C ALA A 7 2.90 7.35 -61.19
N GLY A 8 1.78 7.94 -60.72
CA GLY A 8 0.65 8.37 -61.52
C GLY A 8 -0.51 8.93 -60.70
N ILE A 9 -0.47 10.23 -60.42
CA ILE A 9 -1.57 11.04 -59.86
C ILE A 9 -2.49 11.44 -61.03
N THR A 10 -3.79 11.32 -60.88
CA THR A 10 -4.77 12.19 -61.55
C THR A 10 -5.95 12.48 -60.62
N LEU A 11 -6.12 13.78 -60.39
CA LEU A 11 -7.30 14.40 -59.79
C LEU A 11 -8.41 14.46 -60.87
N ASP A 12 -9.64 14.17 -60.46
CA ASP A 12 -10.80 14.73 -61.15
C ASP A 12 -11.81 15.25 -60.10
N THR A 13 -12.25 16.48 -60.37
CA THR A 13 -13.19 17.29 -59.60
C THR A 13 -14.54 17.24 -60.26
N SER A 14 -15.60 17.00 -59.52
CA SER A 14 -16.92 17.65 -59.57
C SER A 14 -18.02 16.76 -58.99
N ASP A 15 -18.70 17.08 -57.98
CA ASP A 15 -20.04 17.65 -57.89
C ASP A 15 -20.57 17.62 -56.45
N GLY A 16 -21.10 18.73 -56.03
CA GLY A 16 -21.66 18.93 -54.71
C GLY A 16 -23.00 18.25 -54.52
N ARG A 17 -23.16 17.65 -53.33
CA ARG A 17 -24.44 17.58 -52.58
C ARG A 17 -24.13 17.49 -51.09
N SER A 18 -24.59 18.52 -50.38
CA SER A 18 -24.65 18.57 -48.91
C SER A 18 -25.48 17.41 -48.35
N ASN A 19 -24.82 16.53 -47.60
CA ASN A 19 -25.49 15.69 -46.61
C ASN A 19 -24.69 15.79 -45.30
N GLY A 20 -25.36 16.32 -44.28
CA GLY A 20 -24.80 16.47 -42.96
C GLY A 20 -24.31 15.13 -42.38
N LEU A 21 -23.02 14.91 -42.45
CA LEU A 21 -22.36 13.89 -41.66
C LEU A 21 -22.25 14.44 -40.22
N HIS A 22 -23.13 13.97 -39.34
CA HIS A 22 -22.82 13.94 -37.93
C HIS A 22 -21.48 13.23 -37.75
N MET A 23 -20.39 13.99 -37.60
CA MET A 23 -19.16 13.46 -37.05
C MET A 23 -19.49 12.95 -35.66
N ARG A 24 -19.64 11.63 -35.52
CA ARG A 24 -19.43 10.99 -34.24
C ARG A 24 -17.98 11.34 -33.88
N GLN A 25 -17.81 12.21 -32.88
CA GLN A 25 -16.53 12.37 -32.19
C GLN A 25 -16.13 10.99 -31.69
N ASP A 26 -15.14 10.42 -32.33
CA ASP A 26 -14.45 9.23 -31.89
C ASP A 26 -13.87 9.57 -30.52
N SER A 27 -14.47 9.05 -29.47
CA SER A 27 -13.99 9.16 -28.10
C SER A 27 -12.67 8.40 -28.06
N GLY A 28 -11.57 9.14 -28.26
CA GLY A 28 -10.25 8.58 -28.56
C GLY A 28 -9.63 7.85 -27.37
N SER A 29 -10.02 6.61 -27.12
CA SER A 29 -9.24 5.68 -26.32
C SER A 29 -7.97 5.34 -27.08
N ARG A 30 -6.85 5.98 -26.73
CA ARG A 30 -5.54 5.63 -27.28
C ARG A 30 -5.01 4.40 -26.55
N ALA A 31 -4.38 3.49 -27.29
CA ALA A 31 -3.56 2.45 -26.70
C ALA A 31 -2.39 3.12 -25.95
N VAL A 32 -2.24 2.79 -24.68
CA VAL A 32 -1.25 3.36 -23.76
C VAL A 32 -0.41 2.23 -23.18
N VAL A 33 0.89 2.46 -23.07
CA VAL A 33 1.78 1.57 -22.32
C VAL A 33 1.52 1.82 -20.84
N VAL A 34 1.09 0.80 -20.13
CA VAL A 34 0.90 0.78 -18.67
C VAL A 34 2.00 -0.07 -18.07
N CYS A 35 2.70 0.50 -17.09
CA CYS A 35 3.71 -0.20 -16.29
C CYS A 35 3.14 -0.49 -14.91
N ASN A 36 3.15 -1.74 -14.51
CA ASN A 36 2.84 -2.16 -13.14
C ASN A 36 4.09 -2.18 -12.27
N PRO A 37 3.98 -1.85 -10.98
CA PRO A 37 2.77 -1.46 -10.25
C PRO A 37 2.29 -0.05 -10.63
N VAL A 38 0.96 0.19 -10.54
CA VAL A 38 0.38 1.53 -10.73
C VAL A 38 0.45 2.38 -9.47
N ILE A 39 0.61 1.76 -8.30
CA ILE A 39 0.98 2.41 -7.03
C ILE A 39 2.17 1.64 -6.48
N PRO A 40 3.41 2.16 -6.67
CA PRO A 40 4.62 1.49 -6.24
C PRO A 40 4.88 1.64 -4.75
N GLY A 41 5.60 0.66 -4.18
CA GLY A 41 5.91 0.56 -2.77
C GLY A 41 4.85 -0.22 -1.99
N PHE A 42 5.01 -0.24 -0.67
CA PHE A 42 4.15 -0.99 0.24
C PHE A 42 2.72 -0.41 0.31
N TYR A 43 1.90 -0.78 -0.65
CA TYR A 43 0.47 -0.48 -0.76
C TYR A 43 -0.28 -1.75 -1.20
N PRO A 44 -0.40 -2.75 -0.31
CA PRO A 44 -0.99 -4.04 -0.63
C PRO A 44 -2.50 -4.08 -0.48
N ASP A 45 -3.08 -5.22 -0.88
CA ASP A 45 -4.48 -5.57 -0.63
C ASP A 45 -5.45 -4.49 -1.14
N PRO A 46 -5.33 -4.08 -2.43
CA PRO A 46 -6.11 -2.96 -2.94
C PRO A 46 -7.59 -3.31 -3.10
N SER A 47 -8.46 -2.41 -2.63
CA SER A 47 -9.88 -2.45 -2.95
C SER A 47 -10.30 -1.16 -3.63
N ILE A 48 -11.18 -1.26 -4.64
CA ILE A 48 -11.52 -0.17 -5.55
C ILE A 48 -13.03 0.03 -5.69
N CYS A 49 -13.47 1.28 -5.71
CA CYS A 49 -14.82 1.62 -6.16
C CYS A 49 -14.82 2.81 -7.12
N ARG A 50 -15.93 3.01 -7.84
CA ARG A 50 -16.10 4.09 -8.81
C ARG A 50 -17.32 4.94 -8.50
N VAL A 51 -17.15 6.25 -8.64
CA VAL A 51 -18.26 7.23 -8.52
C VAL A 51 -18.22 8.14 -9.74
N GLY A 52 -19.15 7.98 -10.65
CA GLY A 52 -19.13 8.71 -11.92
C GLY A 52 -17.91 8.34 -12.77
N GLU A 53 -17.02 9.31 -13.01
CA GLU A 53 -15.77 9.13 -13.74
C GLU A 53 -14.55 8.97 -12.83
N ASP A 54 -14.74 9.06 -11.51
CA ASP A 54 -13.68 9.04 -10.51
C ASP A 54 -13.56 7.64 -9.89
N TYR A 55 -12.32 7.18 -9.69
CA TYR A 55 -11.98 5.92 -9.03
C TYR A 55 -11.32 6.21 -7.70
N TYR A 56 -11.69 5.44 -6.69
CA TYR A 56 -11.15 5.52 -5.34
C TYR A 56 -10.64 4.15 -4.92
N LEU A 57 -9.49 4.13 -4.26
CA LEU A 57 -8.81 2.90 -3.89
C LEU A 57 -8.29 3.03 -2.46
N ALA A 58 -8.42 1.94 -1.69
CA ALA A 58 -7.90 1.79 -0.34
C ALA A 58 -6.90 0.63 -0.28
N THR A 59 -5.92 0.69 0.61
CA THR A 59 -4.94 -0.39 0.84
C THR A 59 -4.71 -0.63 2.32
N SER A 60 -4.18 -1.80 2.68
CA SER A 60 -3.78 -2.12 4.06
C SER A 60 -2.68 -1.19 4.57
N SER A 61 -2.59 -1.05 5.88
CA SER A 61 -1.57 -0.21 6.52
C SER A 61 -0.83 -0.88 7.67
N PHE A 62 -1.29 -2.04 8.13
CA PHE A 62 -0.71 -2.81 9.23
C PHE A 62 -0.46 -1.94 10.49
N GLU A 63 0.75 -1.96 11.04
CA GLU A 63 1.14 -1.22 12.25
C GLU A 63 1.37 0.28 12.04
N TYR A 64 1.22 0.80 10.83
CA TYR A 64 1.52 2.21 10.51
C TYR A 64 0.31 3.12 10.66
N PHE A 65 0.53 4.29 11.27
CA PHE A 65 -0.46 5.35 11.48
C PHE A 65 -0.08 6.61 10.69
N PRO A 66 -1.02 7.33 10.02
CA PRO A 66 -2.44 7.01 9.86
C PRO A 66 -2.65 5.75 9.01
N GLY A 67 -3.80 5.08 9.19
CA GLY A 67 -4.12 3.82 8.54
C GLY A 67 -5.07 3.97 7.36
N VAL A 68 -5.02 2.98 6.47
CA VAL A 68 -5.82 2.86 5.25
C VAL A 68 -5.70 4.11 4.38
N PRO A 69 -4.60 4.28 3.65
CA PRO A 69 -4.46 5.36 2.68
C PRO A 69 -5.54 5.25 1.59
N ILE A 70 -6.13 6.40 1.25
CA ILE A 70 -7.16 6.53 0.22
C ILE A 70 -6.56 7.24 -0.99
N PHE A 71 -6.70 6.61 -2.14
CA PHE A 71 -6.21 7.13 -3.42
C PHE A 71 -7.36 7.50 -4.36
N HIS A 72 -7.08 8.42 -5.26
CA HIS A 72 -8.00 8.89 -6.28
C HIS A 72 -7.34 8.86 -7.67
N SER A 73 -8.06 8.37 -8.65
CA SER A 73 -7.67 8.38 -10.07
C SER A 73 -8.86 8.71 -10.97
N ARG A 74 -8.56 9.20 -12.18
CA ARG A 74 -9.53 9.36 -13.28
C ARG A 74 -9.21 8.53 -14.50
N ASP A 75 -8.12 7.76 -14.43
CA ASP A 75 -7.67 6.95 -15.57
C ASP A 75 -7.20 5.55 -15.18
N LEU A 76 -7.27 5.18 -13.89
CA LEU A 76 -6.81 3.92 -13.29
C LEU A 76 -5.27 3.73 -13.24
N VAL A 77 -4.50 4.62 -13.86
CA VAL A 77 -3.04 4.50 -13.96
C VAL A 77 -2.34 5.53 -13.08
N HIS A 78 -2.85 6.76 -13.07
CA HIS A 78 -2.27 7.85 -12.29
C HIS A 78 -3.10 8.10 -11.04
N TRP A 79 -2.51 7.80 -9.90
CA TRP A 79 -3.13 7.88 -8.59
C TRP A 79 -2.51 9.01 -7.77
N ARG A 80 -3.33 9.72 -7.00
CA ARG A 80 -2.89 10.62 -5.93
C ARG A 80 -3.48 10.17 -4.62
N GLN A 81 -2.74 10.29 -3.55
CA GLN A 81 -3.26 10.06 -2.21
C GLN A 81 -4.11 11.26 -1.77
N LEU A 82 -5.32 11.00 -1.24
CA LEU A 82 -6.22 12.03 -0.70
C LEU A 82 -6.03 12.25 0.80
N GLY A 83 -5.57 11.22 1.50
CA GLY A 83 -5.48 11.15 2.95
C GLY A 83 -5.56 9.70 3.40
N HIS A 84 -6.13 9.50 4.59
CA HIS A 84 -6.31 8.20 5.20
C HIS A 84 -7.72 8.07 5.77
N ALA A 85 -8.28 6.86 5.77
CA ALA A 85 -9.59 6.61 6.37
C ALA A 85 -9.52 6.59 7.90
N LEU A 86 -8.38 6.20 8.47
CA LEU A 86 -8.18 6.03 9.91
C LEU A 86 -7.06 6.97 10.37
N ASP A 87 -7.42 8.18 10.77
CA ASP A 87 -6.49 9.25 11.14
C ASP A 87 -6.56 9.66 12.61
N ARG A 88 -7.39 8.96 13.41
CA ARG A 88 -7.57 9.21 14.83
C ARG A 88 -7.30 7.96 15.67
N ARG A 89 -6.73 8.14 16.85
CA ARG A 89 -6.48 7.04 17.79
C ARG A 89 -7.76 6.29 18.17
N SER A 90 -8.91 6.97 18.22
CA SER A 90 -10.21 6.35 18.49
C SER A 90 -10.63 5.36 17.39
N GLN A 91 -10.26 5.63 16.14
CA GLN A 91 -10.52 4.75 15.01
C GLN A 91 -9.50 3.61 14.91
N LEU A 92 -8.25 3.88 15.29
CA LEU A 92 -7.10 3.02 15.05
C LEU A 92 -6.22 2.90 16.28
N PRO A 93 -6.61 2.09 17.28
CA PRO A 93 -5.72 1.75 18.40
C PRO A 93 -4.68 0.73 17.93
N LEU A 94 -3.39 1.13 17.97
CA LEU A 94 -2.24 0.30 17.57
C LEU A 94 -1.26 0.04 18.73
N ASP A 95 -1.63 0.40 19.97
CA ASP A 95 -0.72 0.35 21.11
C ASP A 95 -0.22 -1.06 21.43
N GLU A 96 -1.03 -2.07 21.15
CA GLU A 96 -0.73 -3.49 21.38
C GLU A 96 -0.37 -4.22 20.09
N SER A 97 -0.24 -3.49 18.96
CA SER A 97 0.14 -4.08 17.69
C SER A 97 1.61 -4.50 17.71
N GLY A 98 1.88 -5.69 17.22
CA GLY A 98 3.22 -6.12 16.87
C GLY A 98 3.53 -5.85 15.41
N THR A 99 4.73 -6.26 14.99
CA THR A 99 5.16 -6.20 13.57
C THR A 99 4.16 -6.93 12.68
N SER A 100 3.71 -6.28 11.61
CA SER A 100 2.66 -6.74 10.70
C SER A 100 1.32 -7.05 11.41
N GLY A 101 1.08 -6.50 12.58
CA GLY A 101 -0.24 -6.44 13.21
C GLY A 101 -1.05 -5.23 12.74
N GLY A 102 -2.12 -4.87 13.46
CA GLY A 102 -2.95 -3.70 13.14
C GLY A 102 -3.92 -3.93 11.99
N ILE A 103 -3.90 -3.09 10.96
CA ILE A 103 -4.92 -3.04 9.91
C ILE A 103 -4.57 -3.89 8.69
N TYR A 104 -5.36 -4.93 8.49
CA TYR A 104 -5.30 -5.83 7.33
C TYR A 104 -6.14 -5.28 6.17
N ALA A 105 -6.49 -6.15 5.22
CA ALA A 105 -7.13 -5.76 3.97
C ALA A 105 -8.42 -4.97 4.17
N PRO A 106 -8.52 -3.75 3.60
CA PRO A 106 -9.77 -3.01 3.54
C PRO A 106 -10.58 -3.40 2.32
N THR A 107 -11.91 -3.33 2.43
CA THR A 107 -12.80 -3.26 1.28
C THR A 107 -13.47 -1.89 1.22
N LEU A 108 -13.39 -1.23 0.06
CA LEU A 108 -13.99 0.08 -0.20
C LEU A 108 -15.19 -0.07 -1.14
N ARG A 109 -16.36 0.39 -0.70
CA ARG A 109 -17.60 0.36 -1.51
C ARG A 109 -18.28 1.73 -1.49
N TYR A 110 -18.98 2.04 -2.57
CA TYR A 110 -19.85 3.23 -2.65
C TYR A 110 -21.28 2.80 -2.87
N HIS A 111 -22.15 3.20 -1.95
CA HIS A 111 -23.57 2.89 -1.99
C HIS A 111 -24.42 4.07 -1.53
N GLN A 112 -25.44 4.45 -2.30
CA GLN A 112 -26.42 5.50 -1.97
C GLN A 112 -25.79 6.82 -1.49
N GLY A 113 -24.77 7.32 -2.22
CA GLY A 113 -24.15 8.61 -1.94
C GLY A 113 -23.10 8.58 -0.82
N ARG A 114 -22.68 7.41 -0.35
CA ARG A 114 -21.76 7.23 0.77
C ARG A 114 -20.69 6.20 0.47
N PHE A 115 -19.46 6.48 0.90
CA PHE A 115 -18.38 5.52 0.94
C PHE A 115 -18.43 4.72 2.24
N TYR A 116 -18.18 3.44 2.12
CA TYR A 116 -18.05 2.49 3.22
C TYR A 116 -16.68 1.82 3.09
N MET A 117 -15.89 1.84 4.16
CA MET A 117 -14.65 1.10 4.25
C MET A 117 -14.74 0.14 5.42
N ILE A 118 -14.64 -1.15 5.13
CA ILE A 118 -14.63 -2.24 6.11
C ILE A 118 -13.26 -2.88 6.14
N THR A 119 -12.73 -3.19 7.32
CA THR A 119 -11.40 -3.78 7.49
C THR A 119 -11.31 -4.54 8.82
N THR A 120 -10.16 -5.17 9.07
CA THR A 120 -9.84 -5.87 10.31
C THR A 120 -8.68 -5.21 11.02
N ASN A 121 -8.82 -4.88 12.30
CA ASN A 121 -7.69 -4.66 13.20
C ASN A 121 -7.38 -5.97 13.93
N VAL A 122 -6.36 -6.70 13.45
CA VAL A 122 -5.99 -8.02 14.03
C VAL A 122 -5.38 -7.92 15.42
N SER A 123 -5.02 -6.73 15.86
CA SER A 123 -4.49 -6.46 17.21
C SER A 123 -5.60 -6.04 18.20
N HIS A 124 -6.87 -5.97 17.75
CA HIS A 124 -7.98 -5.61 18.62
C HIS A 124 -8.53 -6.84 19.36
N HIS A 125 -8.23 -6.96 20.63
CA HIS A 125 -8.65 -8.09 21.46
C HIS A 125 -9.99 -7.88 22.20
N GLY A 126 -10.67 -6.75 21.96
CA GLY A 126 -11.89 -6.36 22.67
C GLY A 126 -13.20 -6.94 22.14
N SER A 127 -13.20 -7.62 20.98
CA SER A 127 -14.39 -8.24 20.39
C SER A 127 -14.31 -9.77 20.48
N PRO A 128 -15.41 -10.45 20.89
CA PRO A 128 -15.47 -11.91 20.91
C PRO A 128 -15.31 -12.57 19.53
N SER A 129 -15.61 -11.83 18.47
CA SER A 129 -15.68 -12.31 17.08
C SER A 129 -14.51 -11.83 16.20
N GLY A 130 -13.57 -11.05 16.75
CA GLY A 130 -12.45 -10.51 15.98
C GLY A 130 -12.51 -9.01 15.80
N GLY A 131 -11.57 -8.45 15.06
CA GLY A 131 -11.38 -7.00 14.92
C GLY A 131 -12.02 -6.37 13.67
N ASN A 132 -13.08 -6.93 13.11
CA ASN A 132 -13.76 -6.36 11.94
C ASN A 132 -14.60 -5.14 12.30
N PHE A 133 -14.44 -4.06 11.54
CA PHE A 133 -15.19 -2.82 11.73
C PHE A 133 -15.40 -2.07 10.42
N LEU A 134 -16.38 -1.18 10.44
CA LEU A 134 -16.76 -0.31 9.33
C LEU A 134 -16.59 1.15 9.72
N VAL A 135 -16.06 1.96 8.80
CA VAL A 135 -16.16 3.42 8.83
C VAL A 135 -16.78 3.92 7.54
N HIS A 136 -17.42 5.09 7.59
CA HIS A 136 -18.10 5.64 6.42
C HIS A 136 -17.94 7.16 6.31
N THR A 137 -18.10 7.69 5.08
CA THR A 137 -18.11 9.13 4.81
C THR A 137 -18.89 9.45 3.54
N THR A 138 -19.22 10.71 3.33
CA THR A 138 -19.74 11.22 2.04
C THR A 138 -18.65 11.84 1.18
N ASP A 139 -17.48 12.17 1.77
CA ASP A 139 -16.29 12.70 1.09
C ASP A 139 -15.09 11.77 1.36
N PRO A 140 -14.51 11.13 0.34
CA PRO A 140 -13.41 10.18 0.53
C PRO A 140 -12.11 10.83 1.04
N SER A 141 -11.98 12.16 0.97
CA SER A 141 -10.89 12.88 1.62
C SER A 141 -11.09 13.06 3.15
N GLY A 142 -12.23 12.66 3.68
CA GLY A 142 -12.57 12.70 5.09
C GLY A 142 -13.40 13.92 5.52
N PRO A 143 -13.75 14.04 6.80
CA PRO A 143 -13.47 13.04 7.86
C PRO A 143 -14.30 11.77 7.71
N TRP A 144 -13.71 10.64 8.07
CA TRP A 144 -14.42 9.37 8.18
C TRP A 144 -15.06 9.23 9.58
N SER A 145 -16.12 8.41 9.69
CA SER A 145 -16.82 8.19 10.96
C SER A 145 -15.96 7.50 12.01
N GLU A 146 -16.43 7.45 13.25
CA GLU A 146 -15.92 6.50 14.24
C GLU A 146 -16.24 5.05 13.82
N PRO A 147 -15.48 4.05 14.32
CA PRO A 147 -15.66 2.64 13.95
C PRO A 147 -17.01 2.09 14.41
N ILE A 148 -17.67 1.38 13.51
CA ILE A 148 -18.82 0.53 13.81
C ILE A 148 -18.31 -0.91 13.83
N TRP A 149 -18.15 -1.48 15.02
CA TRP A 149 -17.65 -2.83 15.20
C TRP A 149 -18.69 -3.87 14.79
N LEU A 150 -18.22 -4.91 14.10
CA LEU A 150 -19.05 -5.97 13.56
C LEU A 150 -18.82 -7.27 14.33
N ASP A 151 -19.89 -7.95 14.71
CA ASP A 151 -19.83 -9.31 15.24
C ASP A 151 -19.69 -10.32 14.07
N GLN A 152 -18.57 -10.20 13.36
CA GLN A 152 -18.14 -11.04 12.24
C GLN A 152 -16.72 -11.51 12.49
N GLU A 153 -16.49 -12.81 12.43
CA GLU A 153 -15.18 -13.40 12.61
C GLU A 153 -14.30 -13.29 11.36
N GLY A 154 -12.99 -13.50 11.54
CA GLY A 154 -12.04 -13.63 10.44
C GLY A 154 -11.41 -12.31 10.01
N ILE A 155 -10.76 -12.34 8.85
CA ILE A 155 -10.04 -11.22 8.25
C ILE A 155 -10.57 -10.93 6.84
N ASP A 156 -10.09 -9.85 6.22
CA ASP A 156 -10.39 -9.45 4.84
C ASP A 156 -11.90 -9.33 4.58
N PRO A 157 -12.63 -8.54 5.35
CA PRO A 157 -14.09 -8.46 5.22
C PRO A 157 -14.49 -7.71 3.96
N ASP A 158 -15.50 -8.23 3.24
CA ASP A 158 -16.24 -7.53 2.20
C ASP A 158 -17.62 -7.12 2.72
N ILE A 159 -18.12 -5.99 2.26
CA ILE A 159 -19.50 -5.55 2.47
C ILE A 159 -20.22 -5.43 1.13
N PHE A 160 -21.30 -6.19 0.96
CA PHE A 160 -22.10 -6.20 -0.24
C PHE A 160 -23.53 -5.76 0.05
N PHE A 161 -23.98 -4.72 -0.67
CA PHE A 161 -25.35 -4.20 -0.61
C PHE A 161 -26.15 -4.80 -1.76
N ASP A 162 -27.05 -5.70 -1.45
CA ASP A 162 -27.90 -6.31 -2.47
C ASP A 162 -29.06 -5.39 -2.88
N HIS A 163 -29.66 -5.68 -4.03
CA HIS A 163 -30.73 -4.90 -4.62
C HIS A 163 -32.05 -4.91 -3.78
N ASP A 164 -32.24 -5.91 -2.93
CA ASP A 164 -33.37 -6.00 -2.00
C ASP A 164 -33.17 -5.25 -0.67
N GLY A 165 -32.00 -4.63 -0.52
CA GLY A 165 -31.58 -3.88 0.67
C GLY A 165 -30.88 -4.71 1.73
N THR A 166 -30.68 -6.01 1.50
CA THR A 166 -29.91 -6.87 2.41
C THR A 166 -28.42 -6.49 2.37
N VAL A 167 -27.81 -6.36 3.55
CA VAL A 167 -26.37 -6.11 3.69
C VAL A 167 -25.68 -7.41 4.08
N TYR A 168 -24.83 -7.90 3.21
CA TYR A 168 -24.00 -9.08 3.45
C TYR A 168 -22.60 -8.65 3.88
N VAL A 169 -22.06 -9.33 4.91
CA VAL A 169 -20.65 -9.23 5.28
C VAL A 169 -20.03 -10.60 5.13
N THR A 170 -18.97 -10.65 4.34
CA THR A 170 -18.23 -11.87 3.97
C THR A 170 -16.80 -11.72 4.41
N SER A 171 -16.17 -12.75 4.98
CA SER A 171 -14.79 -12.69 5.48
C SER A 171 -14.09 -14.03 5.35
N SER A 172 -12.76 -14.06 5.54
CA SER A 172 -11.99 -15.28 5.71
C SER A 172 -12.03 -15.71 7.18
N GLY A 173 -12.89 -16.63 7.50
CA GLY A 173 -13.05 -17.19 8.85
C GLY A 173 -12.45 -18.57 9.01
N ARG A 174 -12.77 -19.22 10.11
CA ARG A 174 -12.36 -20.60 10.39
C ARG A 174 -13.55 -21.45 10.81
N SER A 175 -13.71 -22.59 10.14
CA SER A 175 -14.64 -23.63 10.52
C SER A 175 -13.91 -24.96 10.56
N ASP A 176 -14.13 -25.77 11.60
CA ASP A 176 -13.46 -27.06 11.83
C ASP A 176 -11.90 -27.00 11.74
N GLY A 177 -11.33 -25.87 12.15
CA GLY A 177 -9.87 -25.62 12.12
C GLY A 177 -9.30 -25.31 10.72
N ARG A 178 -10.15 -25.20 9.69
CA ARG A 178 -9.78 -24.84 8.32
C ARG A 178 -10.20 -23.41 8.00
N CYS A 179 -9.39 -22.70 7.19
CA CYS A 179 -9.81 -21.42 6.63
C CYS A 179 -10.95 -21.65 5.64
N ARG A 180 -11.98 -20.79 5.70
CA ARG A 180 -13.14 -20.80 4.82
C ARG A 180 -13.65 -19.40 4.62
N ILE A 181 -14.31 -19.16 3.51
CA ILE A 181 -15.10 -17.96 3.33
C ILE A 181 -16.42 -18.14 4.09
N VAL A 182 -16.69 -17.22 4.99
CA VAL A 182 -17.87 -17.21 5.84
C VAL A 182 -18.68 -15.93 5.63
N GLN A 183 -19.98 -15.99 5.89
CA GLN A 183 -20.90 -14.87 5.62
C GLN A 183 -21.99 -14.78 6.68
N SER A 184 -22.40 -13.55 6.96
CA SER A 184 -23.65 -13.25 7.67
C SER A 184 -24.29 -11.98 7.09
N THR A 185 -25.51 -11.65 7.53
CA THR A 185 -26.19 -10.41 7.15
C THR A 185 -26.31 -9.47 8.34
N PHE A 186 -26.34 -8.16 8.04
CA PHE A 186 -26.36 -7.11 9.05
C PHE A 186 -27.44 -6.08 8.79
N THR A 187 -27.95 -5.50 9.86
CA THR A 187 -28.68 -4.23 9.86
C THR A 187 -27.73 -3.14 10.36
N LEU A 188 -27.55 -2.09 9.55
CA LEU A 188 -26.67 -0.97 9.89
C LEU A 188 -27.50 0.24 10.33
N ASP A 189 -27.23 0.74 11.53
CA ASP A 189 -27.72 2.03 12.02
C ASP A 189 -26.55 3.01 12.11
N LEU A 190 -26.34 3.75 11.01
CA LEU A 190 -25.20 4.69 10.87
C LEU A 190 -25.33 5.91 11.79
N GLU A 191 -26.55 6.29 12.19
CA GLU A 191 -26.77 7.42 13.10
C GLU A 191 -26.38 7.05 14.54
N ARG A 192 -26.69 5.83 14.95
CA ARG A 192 -26.31 5.31 16.27
C ARG A 192 -24.91 4.69 16.29
N GLY A 193 -24.30 4.49 15.14
CA GLY A 193 -22.99 3.83 15.03
C GLY A 193 -23.04 2.35 15.46
N VAL A 194 -24.09 1.63 15.08
CA VAL A 194 -24.33 0.23 15.48
C VAL A 194 -24.56 -0.65 14.26
N ALA A 195 -24.02 -1.86 14.30
CA ALA A 195 -24.31 -2.93 13.36
C ALA A 195 -24.84 -4.16 14.13
N GLU A 196 -26.01 -4.65 13.75
CA GLU A 196 -26.62 -5.83 14.35
C GLU A 196 -26.58 -6.98 13.35
N ARG A 197 -26.00 -8.11 13.74
CA ARG A 197 -26.00 -9.32 12.94
C ARG A 197 -27.40 -9.97 12.98
N ASN A 198 -27.98 -10.22 11.80
CA ASN A 198 -29.35 -10.72 11.69
C ASN A 198 -29.46 -12.24 11.86
N GLU A 199 -28.36 -12.98 11.61
CA GLU A 199 -28.35 -14.43 11.57
C GLU A 199 -26.96 -14.99 11.90
N PRO A 200 -26.83 -16.27 12.29
CA PRO A 200 -25.54 -16.90 12.52
C PRO A 200 -24.65 -16.86 11.27
N VAL A 201 -23.35 -16.85 11.49
CA VAL A 201 -22.34 -16.97 10.42
C VAL A 201 -22.49 -18.34 9.74
N VAL A 202 -22.42 -18.38 8.43
CA VAL A 202 -22.50 -19.61 7.63
C VAL A 202 -21.26 -19.79 6.78
N ASP A 203 -20.83 -21.01 6.59
CA ASP A 203 -19.80 -21.40 5.60
C ASP A 203 -20.34 -21.12 4.19
N LEU A 204 -19.60 -20.32 3.43
CA LEU A 204 -20.00 -19.94 2.08
C LEU A 204 -19.25 -20.73 1.00
N TRP A 205 -17.93 -20.83 1.14
CA TRP A 205 -17.08 -21.52 0.18
C TRP A 205 -15.71 -21.82 0.79
N ASP A 206 -15.12 -22.99 0.46
CA ASP A 206 -13.79 -23.39 0.90
C ASP A 206 -12.73 -23.25 -0.21
N GLY A 207 -13.08 -22.53 -1.30
CA GLY A 207 -12.17 -22.28 -2.41
C GLY A 207 -12.03 -23.47 -3.37
N THR A 208 -10.95 -23.46 -4.14
CA THR A 208 -10.61 -24.50 -5.13
C THR A 208 -9.61 -25.54 -4.60
N GLY A 209 -9.25 -25.44 -3.32
CA GLY A 209 -8.28 -26.30 -2.65
C GLY A 209 -6.90 -25.68 -2.47
N GLY A 210 -6.74 -24.39 -2.77
CA GLY A 210 -5.56 -23.61 -2.40
C GLY A 210 -5.48 -23.40 -0.89
N ARG A 211 -4.28 -23.07 -0.39
CA ARG A 211 -4.08 -22.72 1.02
C ARG A 211 -4.72 -21.36 1.33
N GLY A 212 -5.40 -21.25 2.47
CA GLY A 212 -5.86 -19.98 3.01
C GLY A 212 -6.77 -19.21 2.05
N PRO A 213 -8.02 -19.67 1.79
CA PRO A 213 -8.98 -18.86 1.08
C PRO A 213 -9.25 -17.57 1.86
N GLU A 214 -9.06 -16.41 1.20
CA GLU A 214 -9.12 -15.07 1.81
C GLU A 214 -9.59 -14.03 0.81
N ALA A 215 -9.71 -12.76 1.21
CA ALA A 215 -10.09 -11.63 0.35
C ALA A 215 -11.37 -11.88 -0.47
N PRO A 216 -12.50 -12.25 0.15
CA PRO A 216 -13.74 -12.47 -0.59
C PRO A 216 -14.31 -11.14 -1.08
N HIS A 217 -14.78 -11.13 -2.34
CA HIS A 217 -15.60 -10.05 -2.88
C HIS A 217 -16.81 -10.60 -3.61
N ILE A 218 -18.00 -10.07 -3.31
CA ILE A 218 -19.24 -10.43 -3.98
C ILE A 218 -19.63 -9.34 -4.97
N TYR A 219 -19.99 -9.76 -6.18
CA TYR A 219 -20.48 -8.89 -7.25
C TYR A 219 -21.81 -9.41 -7.80
N SER A 220 -22.73 -8.49 -8.13
CA SER A 220 -23.93 -8.79 -8.91
C SER A 220 -23.74 -8.18 -10.31
N ILE A 221 -23.60 -9.03 -11.32
CA ILE A 221 -23.33 -8.63 -12.69
C ILE A 221 -24.36 -9.29 -13.61
N ASP A 222 -25.20 -8.48 -14.26
CA ASP A 222 -26.26 -8.93 -15.17
C ASP A 222 -27.16 -10.03 -14.57
N GLY A 223 -27.44 -9.93 -13.25
CA GLY A 223 -28.30 -10.86 -12.52
C GLY A 223 -27.64 -12.18 -12.09
N VAL A 224 -26.32 -12.29 -12.28
CA VAL A 224 -25.50 -13.40 -11.78
C VAL A 224 -24.63 -12.89 -10.63
N TYR A 225 -24.55 -13.64 -9.55
CA TYR A 225 -23.65 -13.34 -8.45
C TYR A 225 -22.30 -14.05 -8.66
N TYR A 226 -21.23 -13.31 -8.41
CA TYR A 226 -19.86 -13.83 -8.47
C TYR A 226 -19.22 -13.69 -7.08
N LEU A 227 -18.56 -14.73 -6.63
CA LEU A 227 -17.71 -14.72 -5.46
C LEU A 227 -16.26 -14.91 -5.93
N MET A 228 -15.46 -13.87 -5.77
CA MET A 228 -14.03 -13.88 -6.08
C MET A 228 -13.24 -13.91 -4.77
N ILE A 229 -12.16 -14.70 -4.73
CA ILE A 229 -11.31 -14.85 -3.55
C ILE A 229 -9.84 -14.94 -3.94
N ALA A 230 -8.95 -14.75 -2.98
CA ALA A 230 -7.55 -15.11 -3.08
C ALA A 230 -7.31 -16.49 -2.43
N GLU A 231 -6.36 -17.23 -2.98
CA GLU A 231 -5.90 -18.52 -2.45
C GLU A 231 -4.39 -18.68 -2.64
N GLY A 232 -3.79 -19.64 -1.96
CA GLY A 232 -2.38 -19.99 -2.11
C GLY A 232 -1.47 -19.34 -1.07
N GLY A 233 -2.01 -18.44 -0.24
CA GLY A 233 -1.26 -17.55 0.65
C GLY A 233 -0.61 -16.41 -0.13
N THR A 234 -0.23 -15.34 0.55
CA THR A 234 0.25 -14.10 -0.06
C THR A 234 1.70 -14.15 -0.61
N GLU A 235 2.29 -15.34 -0.66
CA GLU A 235 3.64 -15.60 -1.19
C GLU A 235 3.56 -16.14 -2.64
N ASP A 236 4.57 -16.93 -3.06
CA ASP A 236 4.70 -17.49 -4.42
C ASP A 236 3.49 -18.29 -4.92
N GLY A 237 2.68 -18.85 -4.01
CA GLY A 237 1.47 -19.61 -4.32
C GLY A 237 0.25 -18.75 -4.65
N HIS A 238 0.32 -17.44 -4.44
CA HIS A 238 -0.82 -16.52 -4.49
C HIS A 238 -1.53 -16.54 -5.84
N MET A 239 -2.85 -16.49 -5.81
CA MET A 239 -3.71 -16.53 -7.00
C MET A 239 -5.10 -15.97 -6.70
N VAL A 240 -5.81 -15.60 -7.75
CA VAL A 240 -7.23 -15.23 -7.70
C VAL A 240 -8.08 -16.34 -8.29
N THR A 241 -9.12 -16.77 -7.56
CA THR A 241 -10.11 -17.73 -8.01
C THR A 241 -11.51 -17.14 -7.92
N ILE A 242 -12.46 -17.68 -8.69
CA ILE A 242 -13.83 -17.17 -8.79
C ILE A 242 -14.84 -18.29 -8.97
N ALA A 243 -16.01 -18.08 -8.41
CA ALA A 243 -17.18 -18.89 -8.63
C ALA A 243 -18.40 -17.99 -8.89
N ARG A 244 -19.48 -18.53 -9.44
CA ARG A 244 -20.73 -17.81 -9.68
C ARG A 244 -21.93 -18.56 -9.14
N GLY A 245 -23.02 -17.85 -8.87
CA GLY A 245 -24.25 -18.43 -8.33
C GLY A 245 -25.50 -17.62 -8.67
N SER A 246 -26.65 -18.14 -8.31
CA SER A 246 -27.94 -17.46 -8.48
C SER A 246 -28.33 -16.57 -7.30
N SER A 247 -27.56 -16.59 -6.23
CA SER A 247 -27.75 -15.76 -5.04
C SER A 247 -26.41 -15.41 -4.39
N PRO A 248 -26.35 -14.41 -3.48
CA PRO A 248 -25.14 -14.09 -2.72
C PRO A 248 -24.66 -15.24 -1.80
N ARG A 249 -25.47 -16.27 -1.66
CA ARG A 249 -25.19 -17.49 -0.86
C ARG A 249 -24.93 -18.72 -1.69
N GLY A 250 -24.80 -18.56 -3.00
CA GLY A 250 -24.65 -19.67 -3.92
C GLY A 250 -26.00 -20.37 -4.24
N PRO A 251 -26.01 -21.68 -4.57
CA PRO A 251 -24.80 -22.53 -4.66
C PRO A 251 -23.81 -22.03 -5.70
N TRP A 252 -22.54 -22.31 -5.49
CA TRP A 252 -21.44 -21.77 -6.29
C TRP A 252 -21.00 -22.76 -7.38
N ASP A 253 -21.03 -22.31 -8.64
CA ASP A 253 -20.45 -22.97 -9.81
C ASP A 253 -19.04 -22.44 -10.00
N VAL A 254 -18.05 -23.29 -9.84
CA VAL A 254 -16.62 -22.93 -9.83
C VAL A 254 -16.14 -22.69 -11.26
N CYS A 255 -15.42 -21.60 -11.51
CA CYS A 255 -14.85 -21.33 -12.82
C CYS A 255 -13.90 -22.45 -13.26
N PRO A 256 -14.13 -23.09 -14.43
CA PRO A 256 -13.32 -24.21 -14.89
C PRO A 256 -11.88 -23.81 -15.27
N ARG A 257 -11.61 -22.48 -15.34
CA ARG A 257 -10.28 -21.93 -15.65
C ARG A 257 -9.58 -21.31 -14.45
N ASN A 258 -10.05 -21.60 -13.23
CA ASN A 258 -9.31 -21.16 -12.04
C ASN A 258 -7.89 -21.74 -12.00
N PRO A 259 -6.91 -20.96 -11.54
CA PRO A 259 -7.03 -19.58 -11.12
C PRO A 259 -7.22 -18.63 -12.32
N ILE A 260 -8.05 -17.59 -12.15
CA ILE A 260 -8.26 -16.55 -13.18
C ILE A 260 -7.11 -15.56 -13.27
N LEU A 261 -6.26 -15.51 -12.23
CA LEU A 261 -5.01 -14.75 -12.20
C LEU A 261 -3.97 -15.49 -11.34
N SER A 262 -2.78 -15.71 -11.90
CA SER A 262 -1.59 -16.11 -11.15
C SER A 262 -0.34 -15.98 -12.01
N ASN A 263 0.76 -15.46 -11.45
CA ASN A 263 2.08 -15.48 -12.06
C ASN A 263 2.99 -16.56 -11.46
N ARG A 264 2.46 -17.44 -10.60
CA ARG A 264 3.25 -18.48 -9.95
C ARG A 264 3.92 -19.38 -10.98
N SER A 265 5.16 -19.76 -10.71
CA SER A 265 5.98 -20.63 -11.57
C SER A 265 6.30 -20.06 -12.96
N LEU A 266 5.98 -18.81 -13.22
CA LEU A 266 6.33 -18.11 -14.44
C LEU A 266 7.61 -17.26 -14.25
N ASP A 267 8.42 -17.19 -15.29
CA ASP A 267 9.56 -16.26 -15.34
C ASP A 267 9.06 -14.86 -15.71
N ARG A 268 8.49 -14.17 -14.72
CA ARG A 268 7.93 -12.82 -14.83
C ARG A 268 8.51 -11.93 -13.74
N PRO A 269 8.70 -10.63 -13.99
CA PRO A 269 9.16 -9.66 -12.99
C PRO A 269 8.20 -9.49 -11.80
N LEU A 270 6.89 -9.63 -12.05
CA LEU A 270 5.84 -9.57 -11.02
C LEU A 270 5.49 -10.98 -10.56
N GLN A 271 5.42 -11.15 -9.25
CA GLN A 271 5.11 -12.44 -8.61
C GLN A 271 4.09 -12.25 -7.49
N ALA A 272 3.68 -13.35 -6.85
CA ALA A 272 2.71 -13.34 -5.75
C ALA A 272 1.42 -12.57 -6.09
N THR A 273 0.93 -12.70 -7.33
CA THR A 273 -0.23 -11.96 -7.82
C THR A 273 -1.52 -12.52 -7.24
N GLY A 274 -2.27 -11.70 -6.52
CA GLY A 274 -3.53 -12.12 -5.88
C GLY A 274 -4.26 -10.94 -5.24
N HIS A 275 -5.21 -11.23 -4.35
CA HIS A 275 -6.00 -10.24 -3.63
C HIS A 275 -6.57 -9.19 -4.58
N GLY A 276 -7.41 -9.61 -5.52
CA GLY A 276 -7.94 -8.75 -6.57
C GLY A 276 -9.31 -8.18 -6.23
N ASP A 277 -9.60 -6.96 -6.70
CA ASP A 277 -10.93 -6.34 -6.66
C ASP A 277 -11.31 -5.80 -8.04
N LEU A 278 -12.58 -5.95 -8.43
CA LEU A 278 -13.11 -5.63 -9.76
C LEU A 278 -13.80 -4.27 -9.79
N VAL A 279 -13.60 -3.52 -10.87
CA VAL A 279 -14.33 -2.29 -11.12
C VAL A 279 -14.78 -2.20 -12.57
N GLN A 280 -16.02 -1.74 -12.80
CA GLN A 280 -16.54 -1.42 -14.12
C GLN A 280 -16.37 0.06 -14.41
N SER A 281 -15.77 0.39 -15.56
CA SER A 281 -15.64 1.76 -16.06
C SER A 281 -16.93 2.27 -16.73
N PRO A 282 -17.08 3.59 -16.94
CA PRO A 282 -18.26 4.16 -17.61
C PRO A 282 -18.51 3.65 -19.03
N ASP A 283 -17.45 3.26 -19.75
CA ASP A 283 -17.53 2.63 -21.08
C ASP A 283 -17.91 1.14 -21.03
N ARG A 284 -18.22 0.62 -19.83
CA ARG A 284 -18.51 -0.78 -19.51
C ARG A 284 -17.32 -1.74 -19.63
N SER A 285 -16.11 -1.26 -19.85
CA SER A 285 -14.92 -2.10 -19.70
C SER A 285 -14.71 -2.48 -18.23
N TRP A 286 -14.11 -3.65 -17.99
CA TRP A 286 -13.82 -4.12 -16.65
C TRP A 286 -12.32 -4.13 -16.38
N TRP A 287 -11.98 -3.83 -15.15
CA TRP A 287 -10.61 -3.75 -14.65
C TRP A 287 -10.51 -4.44 -13.30
N MET A 288 -9.34 -4.97 -13.02
CA MET A 288 -9.00 -5.55 -11.71
C MET A 288 -7.77 -4.82 -11.16
N VAL A 289 -7.87 -4.36 -9.92
CA VAL A 289 -6.70 -4.03 -9.11
C VAL A 289 -6.31 -5.28 -8.32
N MET A 290 -5.03 -5.48 -8.07
CA MET A 290 -4.52 -6.62 -7.30
C MET A 290 -3.16 -6.28 -6.72
N LEU A 291 -2.69 -7.05 -5.77
CA LEU A 291 -1.30 -6.94 -5.33
C LEU A 291 -0.36 -7.80 -6.18
N ALA A 292 0.90 -7.39 -6.21
CA ALA A 292 2.03 -8.18 -6.67
C ALA A 292 3.32 -7.76 -5.96
N THR A 293 4.35 -8.58 -6.01
CA THR A 293 5.71 -8.26 -5.56
C THR A 293 6.66 -8.16 -6.74
N ARG A 294 7.76 -7.41 -6.58
CA ARG A 294 8.89 -7.34 -7.53
C ARG A 294 10.14 -7.99 -6.93
N PRO A 295 10.23 -9.32 -6.92
CA PRO A 295 11.36 -10.01 -6.32
C PRO A 295 12.64 -9.81 -7.13
N THR A 296 13.79 -9.83 -6.42
CA THR A 296 15.13 -9.66 -6.99
C THR A 296 16.05 -10.83 -6.62
N GLY A 297 17.08 -11.02 -7.43
CA GLY A 297 18.11 -12.03 -7.19
C GLY A 297 17.63 -13.48 -7.34
N TYR A 298 18.56 -14.41 -7.11
CA TYR A 298 18.28 -15.86 -7.24
C TYR A 298 17.24 -16.36 -6.23
N HIS A 299 17.28 -15.84 -5.00
CA HIS A 299 16.34 -16.22 -3.92
C HIS A 299 14.99 -15.50 -4.00
N ARG A 300 14.80 -14.66 -5.01
CA ARG A 300 13.53 -13.96 -5.28
C ARG A 300 12.98 -13.18 -4.08
N VAL A 301 13.87 -12.44 -3.40
CA VAL A 301 13.51 -11.62 -2.25
C VAL A 301 12.95 -10.26 -2.67
N HIS A 302 11.98 -9.71 -1.93
CA HIS A 302 11.41 -8.41 -2.21
C HIS A 302 11.49 -7.47 -0.99
N VAL A 303 11.88 -6.21 -1.25
CA VAL A 303 12.04 -5.16 -0.23
C VAL A 303 10.96 -4.07 -0.34
N LEU A 304 10.33 -3.93 -1.50
CA LEU A 304 9.33 -2.90 -1.74
C LEU A 304 7.95 -3.23 -1.15
N GLY A 305 7.82 -4.44 -0.59
CA GLY A 305 6.53 -4.94 -0.12
C GLY A 305 5.64 -5.42 -1.28
N ARG A 306 4.38 -5.64 -0.96
CA ARG A 306 3.32 -5.98 -1.92
C ARG A 306 2.75 -4.68 -2.48
N GLU A 307 2.72 -4.54 -3.79
CA GLU A 307 2.45 -3.30 -4.52
C GLU A 307 1.15 -3.40 -5.31
N THR A 308 0.42 -2.30 -5.45
CA THR A 308 -0.84 -2.28 -6.19
C THR A 308 -0.61 -2.26 -7.70
N CYS A 309 -1.18 -3.24 -8.39
CA CYS A 309 -1.14 -3.42 -9.83
C CYS A 309 -2.53 -3.33 -10.46
N LEU A 310 -2.57 -3.22 -11.80
CA LEU A 310 -3.78 -3.10 -12.60
C LEU A 310 -3.76 -4.09 -13.76
N ALA A 311 -4.92 -4.67 -14.11
CA ALA A 311 -5.10 -5.43 -15.34
C ALA A 311 -6.50 -5.23 -15.92
N PRO A 312 -6.67 -5.26 -17.28
CA PRO A 312 -7.98 -5.32 -17.90
C PRO A 312 -8.62 -6.68 -17.68
N VAL A 313 -9.95 -6.70 -17.62
CA VAL A 313 -10.74 -7.92 -17.54
C VAL A 313 -11.69 -7.99 -18.72
N ARG A 314 -11.71 -9.13 -19.40
CA ARG A 314 -12.66 -9.43 -20.47
C ARG A 314 -13.56 -10.58 -20.03
N TRP A 315 -14.83 -10.49 -20.31
CA TRP A 315 -15.78 -11.57 -20.09
C TRP A 315 -15.87 -12.43 -21.35
N ASP A 316 -15.73 -13.74 -21.21
CA ASP A 316 -15.88 -14.65 -22.32
C ASP A 316 -17.35 -14.97 -22.64
N THR A 317 -17.58 -15.81 -23.65
CA THR A 317 -18.93 -16.17 -24.10
C THR A 317 -19.71 -17.03 -23.10
N GLU A 318 -19.04 -17.60 -22.10
CA GLU A 318 -19.65 -18.40 -21.04
C GLU A 318 -19.92 -17.56 -19.77
N GLY A 319 -19.55 -16.25 -19.79
CA GLY A 319 -19.71 -15.34 -18.67
C GLY A 319 -18.65 -15.49 -17.59
N TRP A 320 -17.43 -15.92 -17.93
CA TRP A 320 -16.30 -15.96 -17.01
C TRP A 320 -15.26 -14.88 -17.29
N PRO A 321 -14.64 -14.28 -16.26
CA PRO A 321 -13.61 -13.27 -16.46
C PRO A 321 -12.29 -13.88 -16.93
N VAL A 322 -11.62 -13.15 -17.82
CA VAL A 322 -10.26 -13.41 -18.29
C VAL A 322 -9.42 -12.18 -17.96
N VAL A 323 -8.55 -12.30 -16.98
CA VAL A 323 -7.74 -11.21 -16.45
C VAL A 323 -6.43 -11.09 -17.23
N GLY A 324 -6.03 -9.86 -17.53
CA GLY A 324 -4.74 -9.54 -18.15
C GLY A 324 -4.50 -10.31 -19.45
N LYS A 325 -3.34 -10.95 -19.55
CA LYS A 325 -2.97 -11.80 -20.67
C LYS A 325 -3.20 -13.26 -20.32
N HIS A 326 -4.44 -13.74 -20.49
CA HIS A 326 -4.82 -15.13 -20.23
C HIS A 326 -4.61 -15.61 -18.79
N GLY A 327 -4.86 -14.74 -17.81
CA GLY A 327 -4.67 -15.06 -16.39
C GLY A 327 -3.27 -14.72 -15.85
N GLU A 328 -2.45 -14.01 -16.64
CA GLU A 328 -1.13 -13.52 -16.24
C GLU A 328 -1.12 -11.99 -16.12
N LEU A 329 -0.40 -11.47 -15.13
CA LEU A 329 -0.14 -10.04 -14.97
C LEU A 329 1.21 -9.67 -15.60
N PRO A 330 1.25 -8.93 -16.71
CA PRO A 330 2.48 -8.40 -17.27
C PRO A 330 2.98 -7.18 -16.47
N HIS A 331 4.29 -7.03 -16.36
CA HIS A 331 4.92 -5.82 -15.80
C HIS A 331 4.65 -4.60 -16.70
N GLU A 332 4.70 -4.78 -18.00
CA GLU A 332 4.41 -3.74 -19.00
C GLU A 332 3.50 -4.29 -20.07
N ALA A 333 2.48 -3.55 -20.43
CA ALA A 333 1.56 -3.90 -21.50
C ALA A 333 0.91 -2.67 -22.13
N THR A 334 0.57 -2.80 -23.42
CA THR A 334 -0.21 -1.79 -24.12
C THR A 334 -1.69 -2.10 -24.00
N TRP A 335 -2.44 -1.25 -23.31
CA TRP A 335 -3.88 -1.38 -23.12
C TRP A 335 -4.65 -0.18 -23.68
N ARG A 336 -5.92 -0.38 -23.97
CA ARG A 336 -6.86 0.70 -24.23
C ARG A 336 -7.55 1.05 -22.93
N LEU A 337 -7.22 2.22 -22.38
CA LEU A 337 -7.84 2.72 -21.17
C LEU A 337 -9.23 3.30 -21.46
N PRO A 338 -10.16 3.25 -20.49
CA PRO A 338 -11.51 3.78 -20.63
C PRO A 338 -11.55 5.30 -20.77
N HIS A 339 -10.51 5.96 -20.28
CA HIS A 339 -10.38 7.42 -20.25
C HIS A 339 -9.07 7.89 -20.87
N ARG A 340 -8.98 9.20 -21.16
CA ARG A 340 -7.69 9.84 -21.46
C ARG A 340 -6.85 9.88 -20.21
N LEU A 341 -5.53 9.74 -20.36
CA LEU A 341 -4.59 9.89 -19.25
C LEU A 341 -4.76 11.27 -18.59
N GLN A 342 -4.91 11.25 -17.29
CA GLN A 342 -5.00 12.45 -16.46
C GLN A 342 -3.98 12.36 -15.34
N ARG A 343 -2.82 12.96 -15.58
CA ARG A 343 -1.78 13.05 -14.55
C ARG A 343 -2.16 14.09 -13.50
N TRP A 344 -1.86 13.77 -12.26
CA TRP A 344 -1.88 14.74 -11.17
C TRP A 344 -0.59 15.56 -11.17
N PRO A 345 -0.59 16.78 -10.58
CA PRO A 345 0.65 17.49 -10.29
C PRO A 345 1.60 16.58 -9.49
N GLU A 346 2.87 16.60 -9.85
CA GLU A 346 3.88 15.87 -9.09
C GLU A 346 4.01 16.47 -7.69
N GLU A 347 4.01 15.60 -6.67
CA GLU A 347 4.33 16.02 -5.32
C GLU A 347 5.82 16.28 -5.19
N PRO A 348 6.24 17.30 -4.44
CA PRO A 348 7.66 17.55 -4.20
C PRO A 348 8.34 16.29 -3.63
N ALA A 349 9.56 16.01 -4.13
CA ALA A 349 10.39 14.96 -3.59
C ALA A 349 10.98 15.34 -2.23
N ARG A 350 11.07 16.64 -1.96
CA ARG A 350 11.60 17.24 -0.74
C ARG A 350 10.49 17.85 0.09
N ASP A 351 10.50 17.56 1.38
CA ASP A 351 9.71 18.18 2.41
C ASP A 351 10.62 19.10 3.24
N ASP A 352 10.39 20.40 3.19
CA ASP A 352 11.13 21.43 3.93
C ASP A 352 10.49 21.73 5.29
N PHE A 353 9.47 20.96 5.71
CA PHE A 353 8.74 21.11 6.97
C PHE A 353 8.17 22.52 7.24
N ASP A 354 7.85 23.24 6.17
CA ASP A 354 7.27 24.59 6.25
C ASP A 354 5.79 24.59 6.61
N ALA A 355 5.11 23.45 6.48
CA ALA A 355 3.69 23.29 6.81
C ALA A 355 3.50 23.04 8.32
N ASP A 356 2.30 23.35 8.82
CA ASP A 356 1.90 23.09 10.21
C ASP A 356 1.48 21.62 10.45
N GLN A 357 1.40 20.81 9.39
CA GLN A 357 1.07 19.39 9.41
C GLN A 357 1.95 18.60 8.43
N LEU A 358 2.24 17.36 8.80
CA LEU A 358 2.95 16.42 7.92
C LEU A 358 2.11 16.05 6.70
N GLY A 359 2.76 15.92 5.55
CA GLY A 359 2.12 15.45 4.32
C GLY A 359 1.65 13.97 4.42
N HIS A 360 0.74 13.57 3.55
CA HIS A 360 0.09 12.24 3.59
C HIS A 360 1.05 11.05 3.42
N LYS A 361 2.26 11.27 2.92
CA LYS A 361 3.29 10.22 2.78
C LYS A 361 3.94 9.82 4.11
N TRP A 362 3.87 10.70 5.12
CA TRP A 362 4.45 10.44 6.43
C TRP A 362 3.60 9.48 7.24
N ASN A 363 4.28 8.52 7.85
CA ASN A 363 3.68 7.57 8.78
C ASN A 363 4.45 7.53 10.09
N HIS A 364 3.73 7.26 11.17
CA HIS A 364 4.27 6.85 12.45
C HIS A 364 4.29 5.32 12.52
N LEU A 365 5.26 4.79 13.23
CA LEU A 365 5.23 3.41 13.69
C LEU A 365 4.29 3.34 14.91
N TYR A 366 3.20 2.58 14.78
CA TYR A 366 2.08 2.57 15.73
C TYR A 366 1.40 3.94 15.90
N ASN A 367 0.64 4.12 16.99
CA ASN A 367 0.02 5.42 17.25
C ASN A 367 1.06 6.49 17.57
N PRO A 368 0.86 7.73 17.07
CA PRO A 368 1.74 8.82 17.41
C PRO A 368 1.80 9.03 18.92
N ILE A 369 2.99 9.33 19.41
CA ILE A 369 3.24 9.64 20.80
C ILE A 369 3.01 11.13 20.98
N PRO A 370 2.17 11.58 21.93
CA PRO A 370 2.00 13.00 22.19
C PRO A 370 3.33 13.68 22.45
N ASP A 371 3.51 14.86 21.87
CA ASP A 371 4.71 15.70 22.03
C ASP A 371 6.03 15.07 21.55
N ALA A 372 5.99 13.94 20.83
CA ALA A 372 7.21 13.31 20.30
C ALA A 372 7.79 14.05 19.08
N TYR A 373 7.03 14.91 18.44
CA TYR A 373 7.50 15.76 17.34
C TYR A 373 6.79 17.11 17.31
N SER A 374 7.43 18.10 16.70
CA SER A 374 6.87 19.46 16.54
C SER A 374 7.33 20.07 15.21
N LEU A 375 6.38 20.68 14.48
CA LEU A 375 6.62 21.50 13.30
C LEU A 375 6.58 23.02 13.65
N VAL A 376 6.24 23.36 14.89
CA VAL A 376 6.06 24.76 15.32
C VAL A 376 7.10 25.24 16.33
N GLU A 377 7.83 24.35 17.00
CA GLU A 377 8.88 24.69 17.98
C GLU A 377 10.02 25.47 17.31
N ARG A 378 10.43 25.07 16.11
CA ARG A 378 11.35 25.79 15.23
C ARG A 378 10.75 25.84 13.83
N PRO A 379 10.10 26.94 13.42
CA PRO A 379 9.46 27.04 12.12
C PRO A 379 10.40 26.68 10.96
N GLY A 380 9.92 25.92 9.98
CA GLY A 380 10.72 25.37 8.87
C GLY A 380 11.62 24.19 9.26
N TRP A 381 11.40 23.59 10.42
CA TRP A 381 12.14 22.43 10.90
C TRP A 381 11.19 21.44 11.56
N LEU A 382 11.44 20.16 11.35
CA LEU A 382 10.83 19.12 12.16
C LEU A 382 11.71 18.86 13.39
N THR A 383 11.19 19.10 14.57
CA THR A 383 11.85 18.75 15.84
C THR A 383 11.34 17.40 16.32
N LEU A 384 12.24 16.46 16.62
CA LEU A 384 11.93 15.20 17.28
C LEU A 384 12.43 15.24 18.73
N HIS A 385 11.56 14.80 19.65
CA HIS A 385 11.88 14.60 21.05
C HIS A 385 12.20 13.13 21.29
N ALA A 386 13.43 12.87 21.68
CA ALA A 386 13.96 11.52 21.86
C ALA A 386 13.25 10.76 22.99
N ARG A 387 13.19 9.45 22.85
CA ARG A 387 12.70 8.51 23.85
C ARG A 387 13.74 7.42 24.10
N SER A 388 13.55 6.69 25.21
CA SER A 388 14.46 5.63 25.62
C SER A 388 14.31 4.32 24.84
N GLU A 389 13.21 4.17 24.12
CA GLU A 389 12.88 2.97 23.36
C GLU A 389 13.75 2.89 22.10
N SER A 390 14.63 1.88 22.04
CA SER A 390 15.49 1.66 20.88
C SER A 390 14.71 1.13 19.67
N LEU A 391 15.25 1.32 18.48
CA LEU A 391 14.69 0.77 17.25
C LEU A 391 14.56 -0.76 17.32
N ALA A 392 15.49 -1.45 17.98
CA ALA A 392 15.50 -2.90 18.10
C ALA A 392 14.59 -3.45 19.22
N SER A 393 13.91 -2.62 20.00
CA SER A 393 13.16 -3.06 21.20
C SER A 393 11.77 -3.63 20.88
N GLY A 394 11.26 -3.48 19.66
CA GLY A 394 9.87 -3.79 19.34
C GLY A 394 8.84 -2.86 19.99
N SER A 395 9.31 -1.80 20.66
CA SER A 395 8.51 -0.76 21.31
C SER A 395 8.24 0.40 20.35
N ARG A 396 7.76 1.53 20.90
CA ARG A 396 7.42 2.74 20.11
C ARG A 396 8.53 3.80 20.21
N PRO A 397 9.55 3.78 19.37
CA PRO A 397 10.55 4.83 19.29
C PRO A 397 9.96 6.13 18.73
N THR A 398 10.64 7.26 18.89
CA THR A 398 10.37 8.45 18.11
C THR A 398 10.83 8.21 16.68
N TRP A 399 9.88 8.01 15.75
CA TRP A 399 10.11 7.56 14.39
C TRP A 399 9.05 8.15 13.43
N LEU A 400 9.50 8.68 12.30
CA LEU A 400 8.66 9.18 11.22
C LEU A 400 9.24 8.74 9.89
N GLY A 401 8.43 8.07 9.05
CA GLY A 401 8.94 7.46 7.83
C GLY A 401 8.03 7.58 6.63
N GLN A 402 8.63 7.38 5.46
CA GLN A 402 7.99 7.26 4.16
C GLN A 402 8.37 5.93 3.51
N ARG A 403 7.46 5.34 2.74
CA ARG A 403 7.66 4.06 2.06
C ARG A 403 8.74 4.14 1.01
N GLN A 404 9.56 3.11 0.90
CA GLN A 404 10.40 2.90 -0.28
C GLN A 404 9.52 2.53 -1.47
N THR A 405 9.66 3.25 -2.60
CA THR A 405 8.82 3.07 -3.80
C THR A 405 9.59 2.60 -5.02
N ALA A 406 10.92 2.65 -4.97
CA ALA A 406 11.79 2.22 -6.06
C ALA A 406 13.01 1.44 -5.55
N PHE A 407 13.61 0.62 -6.42
CA PHE A 407 14.88 -0.04 -6.09
C PHE A 407 16.05 0.95 -6.07
N ASP A 408 16.10 1.81 -7.08
CA ASP A 408 17.12 2.85 -7.19
C ASP A 408 16.50 4.16 -6.68
N GLN A 409 16.73 4.46 -5.41
CA GLN A 409 16.21 5.63 -4.71
C GLN A 409 17.29 6.25 -3.83
N VAL A 410 17.29 7.57 -3.73
CA VAL A 410 18.20 8.31 -2.84
C VAL A 410 17.35 9.07 -1.83
N VAL A 411 17.64 8.83 -0.55
CA VAL A 411 17.03 9.55 0.55
C VAL A 411 18.08 10.34 1.29
N THR A 412 17.84 11.62 1.52
CA THR A 412 18.73 12.53 2.21
C THR A 412 17.96 13.35 3.22
N ALA A 413 18.53 13.62 4.38
CA ALA A 413 18.01 14.53 5.38
C ALA A 413 19.12 15.40 5.97
N LEU A 414 18.82 16.66 6.28
CA LEU A 414 19.72 17.54 7.02
C LEU A 414 19.37 17.46 8.50
N LEU A 415 20.31 17.01 9.31
CA LEU A 415 20.19 16.84 10.75
C LEU A 415 21.00 17.89 11.51
N ASP A 416 20.35 18.66 12.36
CA ASP A 416 20.92 19.53 13.40
C ASP A 416 20.67 18.86 14.77
N PHE A 417 21.72 18.24 15.31
CA PHE A 417 21.65 17.47 16.56
C PHE A 417 23.03 17.42 17.22
N GLU A 418 23.09 17.82 18.46
CA GLU A 418 24.31 17.78 19.28
C GLU A 418 24.09 16.79 20.46
N PRO A 419 24.48 15.51 20.29
CA PRO A 419 24.32 14.51 21.35
C PRO A 419 25.21 14.86 22.54
N GLN A 420 24.72 14.70 23.77
CA GLN A 420 25.39 15.06 25.00
C GLN A 420 25.94 13.85 25.74
N ASP A 421 25.18 12.77 25.74
CA ASP A 421 25.47 11.57 26.51
C ASP A 421 25.49 10.32 25.61
N GLU A 422 26.15 9.25 26.10
CA GLU A 422 26.04 7.94 25.47
C GLU A 422 24.58 7.47 25.48
N GLY A 423 24.09 7.07 24.29
CA GLY A 423 22.69 6.68 24.08
C GLY A 423 21.82 7.80 23.50
N ASP A 424 22.32 9.04 23.40
CA ASP A 424 21.71 10.07 22.57
C ASP A 424 22.02 9.76 21.10
N GLU A 425 20.99 9.61 20.30
CA GLU A 425 21.13 9.18 18.91
C GLU A 425 20.02 9.75 18.02
N ALA A 426 20.37 10.26 16.86
CA ALA A 426 19.42 10.68 15.82
C ALA A 426 19.97 10.43 14.43
N GLY A 427 19.10 10.10 13.49
CA GLY A 427 19.55 9.80 12.12
C GLY A 427 18.47 9.35 11.16
N LEU A 428 18.94 8.67 10.10
CA LEU A 428 18.14 8.01 9.07
C LEU A 428 18.20 6.50 9.24
N VAL A 429 17.08 5.82 9.02
CA VAL A 429 16.98 4.36 9.05
C VAL A 429 16.29 3.85 7.78
N ALA A 430 16.85 2.79 7.18
CA ALA A 430 16.16 1.90 6.26
C ALA A 430 15.52 0.79 7.10
N TRP A 431 14.22 0.84 7.24
CA TRP A 431 13.42 0.11 8.21
C TRP A 431 12.53 -0.94 7.56
N GLN A 432 12.74 -2.22 7.86
CA GLN A 432 11.78 -3.29 7.59
C GLN A 432 10.95 -3.57 8.84
N ASN A 433 11.61 -3.76 9.98
CA ASN A 433 11.03 -3.92 11.31
C ASN A 433 12.11 -3.79 12.39
N HIS A 434 11.74 -4.00 13.67
CA HIS A 434 12.66 -3.87 14.80
C HIS A 434 13.83 -4.86 14.78
N GLU A 435 13.70 -6.02 14.12
CA GLU A 435 14.77 -7.00 13.97
C GLU A 435 15.56 -6.83 12.67
N HIS A 436 15.06 -6.08 11.70
CA HIS A 436 15.67 -5.92 10.37
C HIS A 436 15.65 -4.46 9.93
N HIS A 437 16.75 -3.74 10.21
CA HIS A 437 16.94 -2.36 9.79
C HIS A 437 18.43 -1.99 9.71
N TYR A 438 18.74 -0.95 8.94
CA TYR A 438 20.05 -0.36 8.84
C TYR A 438 19.94 1.13 9.07
N GLU A 439 20.82 1.68 9.92
CA GLU A 439 20.75 3.09 10.31
C GLU A 439 22.09 3.80 10.12
N ILE A 440 22.04 5.08 9.75
CA ILE A 440 23.12 6.03 9.83
C ILE A 440 22.71 7.11 10.82
N ALA A 441 23.52 7.33 11.84
CA ALA A 441 23.15 8.21 12.93
C ALA A 441 24.34 8.97 13.50
N ARG A 442 24.03 10.13 14.12
CA ARG A 442 24.94 10.87 15.01
C ARG A 442 24.66 10.44 16.44
N THR A 443 25.73 10.16 17.21
CA THR A 443 25.65 9.72 18.60
C THR A 443 26.94 10.05 19.34
N VAL A 444 27.02 9.73 20.67
CA VAL A 444 28.24 9.75 21.47
C VAL A 444 28.70 8.31 21.74
N ARG A 445 29.99 8.04 21.53
CA ARG A 445 30.63 6.78 21.88
C ARG A 445 31.99 7.03 22.51
N SER A 446 32.24 6.36 23.65
CA SER A 446 33.50 6.55 24.41
C SER A 446 33.81 8.03 24.72
N GLY A 447 32.74 8.83 24.93
CA GLY A 447 32.82 10.25 25.22
C GLY A 447 33.06 11.16 23.99
N ASN A 448 33.12 10.61 22.76
CA ASN A 448 33.31 11.39 21.54
C ASN A 448 32.05 11.38 20.68
N PRO A 449 31.69 12.52 20.06
CA PRO A 449 30.65 12.56 19.04
C PRO A 449 31.11 11.85 17.77
N VAL A 450 30.26 10.95 17.25
CA VAL A 450 30.56 10.12 16.10
C VAL A 450 29.36 9.98 15.18
N LEU A 451 29.63 9.76 13.88
CA LEU A 451 28.67 9.19 12.95
C LEU A 451 28.86 7.67 12.89
N ILE A 452 27.80 6.93 13.03
CA ILE A 452 27.81 5.47 12.96
C ILE A 452 26.94 4.96 11.82
N VAL A 453 27.26 3.77 11.33
CA VAL A 453 26.32 2.90 10.61
C VAL A 453 26.17 1.63 11.42
N ARG A 454 24.91 1.33 11.80
CA ARG A 454 24.56 0.10 12.51
C ARG A 454 23.68 -0.77 11.63
N ARG A 455 23.89 -2.09 11.71
CA ARG A 455 23.02 -3.09 11.10
C ARG A 455 22.38 -3.94 12.17
N GLN A 456 21.05 -4.07 12.09
CA GLN A 456 20.26 -5.01 12.84
C GLN A 456 19.76 -6.10 11.88
N ILE A 457 20.08 -7.37 12.14
CA ILE A 457 19.69 -8.52 11.33
C ILE A 457 19.32 -9.65 12.28
N GLY A 458 18.03 -9.81 12.55
CA GLY A 458 17.54 -10.72 13.59
C GLY A 458 18.12 -10.35 14.94
N SER A 459 18.72 -11.30 15.63
CA SER A 459 19.38 -11.09 16.92
C SER A 459 20.79 -10.46 16.83
N LEU A 460 21.29 -10.20 15.61
CA LEU A 460 22.63 -9.66 15.40
C LEU A 460 22.57 -8.13 15.21
N SER A 461 23.24 -7.41 16.13
CA SER A 461 23.41 -5.97 16.05
C SER A 461 24.89 -5.62 16.00
N ALA A 462 25.29 -4.81 15.04
CA ALA A 462 26.69 -4.40 14.90
C ALA A 462 26.82 -2.98 14.35
N VAL A 463 27.63 -2.14 15.00
CA VAL A 463 28.18 -0.93 14.40
C VAL A 463 29.26 -1.35 13.43
N VAL A 464 29.04 -1.12 12.14
CA VAL A 464 29.91 -1.57 11.04
C VAL A 464 30.81 -0.46 10.52
N SER A 465 30.53 0.79 10.91
CA SER A 465 31.35 1.97 10.64
C SER A 465 31.16 3.00 11.74
N GLU A 466 32.23 3.70 12.08
CA GLU A 466 32.27 4.77 13.06
C GLU A 466 33.26 5.84 12.58
N ILE A 467 32.83 7.09 12.53
CA ILE A 467 33.62 8.25 12.08
C ILE A 467 33.54 9.32 13.16
N GLU A 468 34.66 9.72 13.72
CA GLU A 468 34.76 10.84 14.67
C GLU A 468 34.41 12.16 13.99
N GLU A 469 33.57 12.95 14.63
CA GLU A 469 33.18 14.28 14.17
C GLU A 469 34.02 15.34 14.87
N THR A 470 34.65 16.20 14.08
CA THR A 470 35.50 17.27 14.60
C THR A 470 34.72 18.50 15.05
N ASP A 471 33.50 18.68 14.58
CA ASP A 471 32.60 19.79 14.91
C ASP A 471 31.14 19.35 14.91
N PRO A 472 30.67 18.71 15.99
CA PRO A 472 29.30 18.18 16.10
C PRO A 472 28.24 19.27 16.24
N SER A 473 28.63 20.54 16.45
CA SER A 473 27.70 21.66 16.52
C SER A 473 27.16 22.08 15.15
N LYS A 474 27.79 21.61 14.06
CA LYS A 474 27.30 21.86 12.70
C LYS A 474 26.31 20.81 12.25
N PRO A 475 25.25 21.20 11.51
CA PRO A 475 24.37 20.25 10.86
C PRO A 475 25.14 19.31 9.92
N VAL A 476 24.62 18.10 9.76
CA VAL A 476 25.13 17.08 8.86
C VAL A 476 24.03 16.57 7.94
N GLN A 477 24.34 16.39 6.67
CA GLN A 477 23.49 15.70 5.74
C GLN A 477 23.77 14.21 5.77
N LEU A 478 22.74 13.41 6.03
CA LEU A 478 22.78 11.96 6.02
C LEU A 478 22.08 11.44 4.76
N ARG A 479 22.66 10.42 4.13
CA ARG A 479 22.13 9.85 2.88
C ARG A 479 22.09 8.33 2.93
N VAL A 480 20.96 7.79 2.43
CA VAL A 480 20.79 6.38 2.09
C VAL A 480 20.51 6.29 0.60
N SER A 481 21.36 5.60 -0.14
CA SER A 481 21.17 5.31 -1.57
C SER A 481 20.92 3.83 -1.75
N THR A 482 19.92 3.46 -2.53
CA THR A 482 19.51 2.08 -2.68
C THR A 482 19.71 1.55 -4.10
N SER A 483 19.77 0.25 -4.18
CA SER A 483 19.72 -0.52 -5.41
C SER A 483 19.02 -1.86 -5.16
N LYS A 484 18.83 -2.66 -6.19
CA LYS A 484 18.30 -4.02 -6.04
C LYS A 484 19.08 -4.90 -5.07
N THR A 485 20.36 -4.57 -4.80
CA THR A 485 21.26 -5.44 -4.05
C THR A 485 21.80 -4.83 -2.76
N HIS A 486 21.85 -3.51 -2.65
CA HIS A 486 22.50 -2.83 -1.51
C HIS A 486 21.80 -1.53 -1.13
N TYR A 487 21.87 -1.22 0.17
CA TYR A 487 21.70 0.09 0.77
C TYR A 487 23.09 0.64 1.08
N ARG A 488 23.41 1.88 0.65
CA ARG A 488 24.68 2.57 0.86
C ARG A 488 24.45 3.79 1.73
N PHE A 489 25.34 4.01 2.69
CA PHE A 489 25.23 5.06 3.69
C PHE A 489 26.36 6.05 3.52
N ALA A 490 26.01 7.33 3.40
CA ALA A 490 26.97 8.41 3.21
C ALA A 490 26.58 9.65 4.02
N TYR A 491 27.53 10.52 4.29
CA TYR A 491 27.30 11.82 4.91
C TYR A 491 28.01 12.94 4.16
N SER A 492 27.58 14.19 4.42
CA SER A 492 28.21 15.41 3.93
C SER A 492 27.98 16.55 4.91
N HIS A 493 28.93 17.47 5.05
CA HIS A 493 28.76 18.70 5.82
C HIS A 493 28.45 19.92 4.96
N ASP A 494 28.69 19.86 3.66
CA ASP A 494 28.50 20.97 2.70
C ASP A 494 27.45 20.68 1.62
N GLY A 495 26.98 19.42 1.52
CA GLY A 495 26.04 18.96 0.50
C GLY A 495 26.68 18.61 -0.86
N ASP A 496 27.94 19.00 -1.09
CA ASP A 496 28.67 18.79 -2.34
C ASP A 496 29.56 17.54 -2.28
N ALA A 497 30.35 17.42 -1.22
CA ALA A 497 31.29 16.31 -1.02
C ALA A 497 30.66 15.24 -0.13
N TRP A 498 30.40 14.05 -0.71
CA TRP A 498 29.81 12.91 -0.01
C TRP A 498 30.86 11.85 0.32
N ALA A 499 30.89 11.42 1.57
CA ALA A 499 31.70 10.29 2.03
C ALA A 499 30.80 9.07 2.26
N GLU A 500 30.92 8.03 1.42
CA GLU A 500 30.31 6.73 1.68
C GLU A 500 31.08 6.04 2.81
N ILE A 501 30.37 5.61 3.86
CA ILE A 501 31.00 5.04 5.06
C ILE A 501 30.64 3.59 5.31
N ALA A 502 29.54 3.08 4.74
CA ALA A 502 29.16 1.67 4.81
C ALA A 502 28.11 1.31 3.77
N SER A 503 27.87 0.01 3.63
CA SER A 503 26.72 -0.52 2.88
C SER A 503 26.15 -1.77 3.55
N GLY A 504 24.92 -2.16 3.19
CA GLY A 504 24.26 -3.39 3.64
C GLY A 504 23.51 -4.06 2.49
N GLU A 505 23.45 -5.39 2.48
CA GLU A 505 22.74 -6.13 1.44
C GLU A 505 21.23 -5.96 1.58
N SER A 506 20.51 -5.65 0.47
CA SER A 506 19.06 -5.44 0.47
C SER A 506 18.28 -6.67 0.93
N ARG A 507 18.77 -7.88 0.66
CA ARG A 507 18.08 -9.13 1.03
C ARG A 507 17.76 -9.26 2.51
N TYR A 508 18.56 -8.68 3.40
CA TYR A 508 18.33 -8.76 4.85
C TYR A 508 17.21 -7.82 5.34
N LEU A 509 16.75 -6.90 4.47
CA LEU A 509 15.58 -6.06 4.72
C LEU A 509 14.37 -6.53 3.87
N SER A 510 14.38 -7.76 3.37
CA SER A 510 13.27 -8.33 2.61
C SER A 510 12.27 -9.03 3.51
N SER A 511 11.05 -9.19 3.02
CA SER A 511 9.99 -9.93 3.71
C SER A 511 10.35 -11.40 3.91
N GLU A 512 11.13 -12.01 2.99
CA GLU A 512 11.55 -13.42 3.08
C GLU A 512 12.57 -13.66 4.20
N VAL A 513 13.30 -12.63 4.64
CA VAL A 513 14.30 -12.74 5.72
C VAL A 513 13.78 -12.11 7.00
N GLY A 514 13.24 -10.88 6.93
CA GLY A 514 12.71 -10.16 8.08
C GLY A 514 11.36 -10.70 8.55
N GLY A 515 10.71 -11.49 7.72
CA GLY A 515 9.38 -12.04 7.94
C GLY A 515 8.28 -11.01 7.68
N LEU A 516 7.07 -11.54 7.32
CA LEU A 516 5.81 -10.82 7.36
C LEU A 516 5.49 -9.95 6.13
N PHE A 517 4.58 -8.97 6.28
CA PHE A 517 3.73 -8.47 5.20
C PHE A 517 4.09 -7.09 4.69
N THR A 518 5.01 -6.37 5.37
CA THR A 518 5.33 -4.98 5.08
C THR A 518 6.52 -4.82 4.12
N GLY A 519 6.74 -3.60 3.62
CA GLY A 519 7.91 -3.23 2.83
C GLY A 519 8.81 -2.26 3.59
N VAL A 520 9.96 -1.94 3.02
CA VAL A 520 10.93 -1.03 3.64
C VAL A 520 10.39 0.41 3.65
N TYR A 521 10.66 1.09 4.77
CA TYR A 521 10.50 2.53 4.96
C TYR A 521 11.86 3.21 5.09
N PHE A 522 11.93 4.45 4.70
CA PHE A 522 12.99 5.38 5.10
C PHE A 522 12.44 6.30 6.17
N ALA A 523 13.08 6.31 7.34
CA ALA A 523 12.59 7.11 8.44
C ALA A 523 13.69 7.93 9.11
N ILE A 524 13.28 9.05 9.66
CA ILE A 524 14.06 9.81 10.62
C ILE A 524 13.62 9.41 12.02
N TYR A 525 14.59 9.41 12.95
CA TYR A 525 14.33 8.97 14.31
C TYR A 525 15.21 9.68 15.33
N SER A 526 14.81 9.59 16.60
CA SER A 526 15.58 10.12 17.73
C SER A 526 15.41 9.26 18.97
N LEU A 527 16.51 8.94 19.63
CA LEU A 527 16.59 8.12 20.84
C LEU A 527 17.43 8.81 21.89
N SER A 528 17.08 8.63 23.17
CA SER A 528 17.92 9.02 24.31
C SER A 528 17.46 8.32 25.59
N GLY A 529 18.42 7.92 26.43
CA GLY A 529 18.18 7.48 27.79
C GLY A 529 18.20 8.62 28.83
N SER A 530 18.50 9.86 28.41
CA SER A 530 18.56 11.04 29.28
C SER A 530 17.17 11.47 29.76
N LYS A 531 17.11 12.10 30.92
CA LYS A 531 15.87 12.74 31.42
C LYS A 531 15.54 14.04 30.70
N GLU A 532 16.55 14.71 30.18
CA GLU A 532 16.45 15.96 29.42
C GLU A 532 17.20 15.79 28.09
N PRO A 533 16.65 15.02 27.16
CA PRO A 533 17.33 14.73 25.90
C PRO A 533 17.47 15.98 25.04
N PRO A 534 18.61 16.17 24.34
CA PRO A 534 18.72 17.23 23.36
C PRO A 534 17.74 16.98 22.22
N PRO A 535 17.04 18.01 21.73
CA PRO A 535 16.11 17.87 20.60
C PRO A 535 16.89 17.59 19.32
N SER A 536 16.37 16.67 18.51
CA SER A 536 16.89 16.40 17.16
C SER A 536 16.06 17.16 16.14
N ARG A 537 16.70 17.96 15.29
CA ARG A 537 16.02 18.83 14.33
C ARG A 537 16.41 18.47 12.91
N PHE A 538 15.39 18.32 12.06
CA PHE A 538 15.57 18.06 10.64
C PHE A 538 15.06 19.26 9.84
N ASP A 539 15.93 19.86 9.04
CA ASP A 539 15.61 21.01 8.17
C ASP A 539 14.75 20.56 6.97
N TRP A 540 15.12 19.43 6.43
CA TRP A 540 14.42 18.84 5.31
C TRP A 540 14.66 17.34 5.19
N PHE A 541 13.76 16.69 4.47
CA PHE A 541 13.86 15.30 4.05
C PHE A 541 13.53 15.21 2.56
N GLU A 542 14.36 14.56 1.78
CA GLU A 542 14.20 14.40 0.33
C GLU A 542 14.33 12.94 -0.07
N ALA A 543 13.39 12.46 -0.91
CA ALA A 543 13.37 11.11 -1.46
C ALA A 543 13.20 11.16 -2.99
N THR A 544 14.29 10.89 -3.74
CA THR A 544 14.37 10.97 -5.21
C THR A 544 14.65 9.64 -5.87
#